data_4d2bbd9cd121e845ef768fd2205ae01a
#
_entry.id   4d2bbd9cd121e845ef768fd2205ae01a
#
_cell.length_a   1.000
_cell.length_b   1.000
_cell.length_c   1.000
_cell.angle_alpha   90.00
_cell.angle_beta   90.00
_cell.angle_gamma   90.00
#
_symmetry.space_group_name_H-M   'P 1'
#
loop_
_entity.id
_entity.type
_entity.pdbx_description
1 polymer ?
#
loop_
_entity_poly.entity_id
_entity_poly.type
_entity_poly.pdbx_seq_one_letter_code
_entity_poly.pdbx_strand_id
1 'polypeptide(L)'
;MVDVPALVVCLLVPVVGGMIGGFATAKEIKGWYAGLKKPWWNPPNWLFGPVWTCLYAAMGYASYLVYEQGGFKAQAAPLAIYITQLVLNFAWTPLFFTLHRFDLATVDMTAMWGLIIATIATFRPVIGNWALGLLLPYLVWVTYASALTIWLWRNNPAKKGKKRA
;
A
#
# COMPACT_ATOMS: atom_id res chain seq x y z
N MET A 1 28.05 12.66 1.57
CA MET A 1 27.16 13.84 1.56
C MET A 1 25.76 13.34 1.24
N VAL A 2 24.74 13.74 2.00
CA VAL A 2 23.34 13.32 1.75
C VAL A 2 22.90 13.88 0.39
N ASP A 3 22.37 13.01 -0.50
CA ASP A 3 21.76 13.43 -1.76
C ASP A 3 20.33 13.94 -1.46
N VAL A 4 20.24 15.24 -1.14
CA VAL A 4 18.97 15.88 -0.75
C VAL A 4 17.89 15.77 -1.84
N PRO A 5 18.17 16.01 -3.14
CA PRO A 5 17.20 15.78 -4.21
C PRO A 5 16.66 14.35 -4.24
N ALA A 6 17.52 13.35 -4.16
CA ALA A 6 17.09 11.94 -4.16
C ALA A 6 16.25 11.61 -2.93
N LEU A 7 16.63 12.08 -1.74
CA LEU A 7 15.84 11.90 -0.52
C LEU A 7 14.42 12.47 -0.67
N VAL A 8 14.34 13.70 -1.18
CA VAL A 8 13.04 14.37 -1.38
C VAL A 8 12.16 13.58 -2.36
N VAL A 9 12.70 13.12 -3.48
CA VAL A 9 11.97 12.31 -4.46
C VAL A 9 11.50 10.99 -3.85
N CYS A 10 12.40 10.26 -3.18
CA CYS A 10 12.06 8.98 -2.55
C CYS A 10 10.97 9.10 -1.48
N LEU A 11 10.92 10.20 -0.74
CA LEU A 11 9.89 10.46 0.27
C LEU A 11 8.58 10.95 -0.36
N LEU A 12 8.66 11.89 -1.30
CA LEU A 12 7.46 12.52 -1.86
C LEU A 12 6.67 11.58 -2.77
N VAL A 13 7.31 10.75 -3.57
CA VAL A 13 6.60 9.85 -4.50
C VAL A 13 5.59 8.96 -3.78
N PRO A 14 5.93 8.17 -2.75
CA PRO A 14 4.94 7.35 -2.06
C PRO A 14 3.94 8.19 -1.26
N VAL A 15 4.36 9.26 -0.60
CA VAL A 15 3.46 10.11 0.22
C VAL A 15 2.42 10.80 -0.66
N VAL A 16 2.85 11.47 -1.74
CA VAL A 16 1.94 12.19 -2.64
C VAL A 16 1.01 11.21 -3.37
N GLY A 17 1.54 10.07 -3.85
CA GLY A 17 0.72 9.02 -4.47
C GLY A 17 -0.37 8.49 -3.54
N GLY A 18 -0.01 8.24 -2.28
CA GLY A 18 -0.95 7.85 -1.23
C GLY A 18 -1.99 8.91 -0.90
N MET A 19 -1.59 10.18 -0.85
CA MET A 19 -2.51 11.31 -0.63
C MET A 19 -3.53 11.42 -1.78
N ILE A 20 -3.10 11.30 -3.03
CA ILE A 20 -4.00 11.32 -4.20
C ILE A 20 -5.04 10.20 -4.07
N GLY A 21 -4.61 8.97 -3.74
CA GLY A 21 -5.52 7.86 -3.46
C GLY A 21 -6.50 8.17 -2.32
N GLY A 22 -6.01 8.74 -1.21
CA GLY A 22 -6.82 9.13 -0.07
C GLY A 22 -7.90 10.15 -0.41
N PHE A 23 -7.58 11.18 -1.19
CA PHE A 23 -8.56 12.16 -1.66
C PHE A 23 -9.62 11.53 -2.57
N ALA A 24 -9.20 10.66 -3.50
CA ALA A 24 -10.13 9.95 -4.39
C ALA A 24 -11.13 9.07 -3.62
N THR A 25 -10.73 8.53 -2.46
CA THR A 25 -11.58 7.64 -1.66
C THR A 25 -12.45 8.33 -0.61
N ALA A 26 -12.19 9.59 -0.29
CA ALA A 26 -12.87 10.30 0.80
C ALA A 26 -14.41 10.30 0.65
N LYS A 27 -14.92 10.41 -0.59
CA LYS A 27 -16.35 10.34 -0.90
C LYS A 27 -16.89 8.92 -0.72
N GLU A 28 -16.16 7.92 -1.17
CA GLU A 28 -16.56 6.51 -1.08
C GLU A 28 -16.58 6.00 0.36
N ILE A 29 -15.68 6.48 1.21
CA ILE A 29 -15.65 6.15 2.64
C ILE A 29 -16.94 6.59 3.34
N LYS A 30 -17.45 7.78 3.00
CA LYS A 30 -18.70 8.32 3.57
C LYS A 30 -19.95 7.75 2.91
N GLY A 31 -19.85 7.28 1.67
CA GLY A 31 -20.94 6.73 0.87
C GLY A 31 -20.98 5.20 0.89
N TRP A 32 -20.45 4.60 -0.17
CA TRP A 32 -20.52 3.16 -0.39
C TRP A 32 -19.91 2.33 0.75
N TYR A 33 -18.69 2.68 1.21
CA TYR A 33 -18.02 1.95 2.27
C TYR A 33 -18.76 2.02 3.61
N ALA A 34 -19.43 3.15 3.91
CA ALA A 34 -20.25 3.29 5.11
C ALA A 34 -21.39 2.27 5.17
N GLY A 35 -21.98 1.93 4.01
CA GLY A 35 -23.08 0.96 3.89
C GLY A 35 -22.67 -0.52 3.91
N LEU A 36 -21.37 -0.84 3.95
CA LEU A 36 -20.91 -2.22 4.02
C LEU A 36 -21.08 -2.81 5.43
N LYS A 37 -21.35 -4.12 5.49
CA LYS A 37 -21.17 -4.88 6.73
C LYS A 37 -19.68 -4.89 7.08
N LYS A 38 -19.33 -4.59 8.32
CA LYS A 38 -17.95 -4.55 8.81
C LYS A 38 -17.76 -5.46 10.00
N PRO A 39 -16.58 -6.06 10.18
CA PRO A 39 -16.29 -6.82 11.40
C PRO A 39 -16.17 -5.88 12.60
N TRP A 40 -16.31 -6.42 13.81
CA TRP A 40 -16.15 -5.67 15.05
C TRP A 40 -14.74 -5.09 15.23
N TRP A 41 -13.75 -5.69 14.58
CA TRP A 41 -12.35 -5.24 14.60
C TRP A 41 -12.02 -4.28 13.44
N ASN A 42 -13.02 -3.76 12.70
CA ASN A 42 -12.79 -2.74 11.67
C ASN A 42 -12.20 -1.48 12.31
N PRO A 43 -11.06 -0.95 11.81
CA PRO A 43 -10.46 0.23 12.39
C PRO A 43 -11.33 1.47 12.11
N PRO A 44 -11.28 2.48 12.99
CA PRO A 44 -11.96 3.74 12.73
C PRO A 44 -11.35 4.42 11.50
N ASN A 45 -12.19 5.03 10.66
CA ASN A 45 -11.79 5.59 9.37
C ASN A 45 -10.66 6.64 9.47
N TRP A 46 -10.60 7.39 10.55
CA TRP A 46 -9.57 8.40 10.76
C TRP A 46 -8.15 7.80 10.90
N LEU A 47 -8.04 6.55 11.31
CA LEU A 47 -6.75 5.89 11.53
C LEU A 47 -5.99 5.62 10.23
N PHE A 48 -6.72 5.41 9.12
CA PHE A 48 -6.10 5.08 7.84
C PHE A 48 -5.14 6.18 7.35
N GLY A 49 -5.54 7.45 7.43
CA GLY A 49 -4.71 8.58 6.98
C GLY A 49 -3.34 8.63 7.67
N PRO A 50 -3.27 8.79 8.99
CA PRO A 50 -2.01 8.84 9.72
C PRO A 50 -1.15 7.59 9.52
N VAL A 51 -1.73 6.39 9.61
CA VAL A 51 -0.97 5.14 9.44
C VAL A 51 -0.34 5.07 8.06
N TRP A 52 -1.11 5.28 6.99
CA TRP A 52 -0.57 5.24 5.63
C TRP A 52 0.50 6.31 5.38
N THR A 53 0.32 7.52 5.93
CA THR A 53 1.34 8.58 5.81
C THR A 53 2.67 8.15 6.44
N CYS A 54 2.64 7.57 7.64
CA CYS A 54 3.84 7.06 8.29
C CYS A 54 4.48 5.90 7.49
N LEU A 55 3.66 4.98 6.95
CA LEU A 55 4.15 3.85 6.17
C LEU A 55 4.77 4.31 4.84
N TYR A 56 4.15 5.26 4.14
CA TYR A 56 4.71 5.83 2.91
C TYR A 56 6.03 6.57 3.18
N ALA A 57 6.13 7.32 4.26
CA ALA A 57 7.39 7.96 4.65
C ALA A 57 8.48 6.93 4.98
N ALA A 58 8.14 5.88 5.72
CA ALA A 58 9.08 4.82 6.09
C ALA A 58 9.59 4.06 4.86
N MET A 59 8.70 3.66 3.93
CA MET A 59 9.12 2.95 2.72
C MET A 59 9.90 3.86 1.76
N GLY A 60 9.54 5.14 1.68
CA GLY A 60 10.30 6.13 0.91
C GLY A 60 11.71 6.31 1.45
N TYR A 61 11.85 6.41 2.78
CA TYR A 61 13.15 6.48 3.41
C TYR A 61 13.98 5.20 3.22
N ALA A 62 13.36 4.03 3.32
CA ALA A 62 14.02 2.76 3.04
C ALA A 62 14.56 2.70 1.60
N SER A 63 13.78 3.17 0.62
CA SER A 63 14.21 3.20 -0.78
C SER A 63 15.37 4.18 -1.01
N TYR A 64 15.38 5.31 -0.30
CA TYR A 64 16.49 6.25 -0.33
C TYR A 64 17.78 5.64 0.23
N LEU A 65 17.72 4.96 1.37
CA LEU A 65 18.89 4.28 1.94
C LEU A 65 19.51 3.25 0.99
N VAL A 66 18.65 2.53 0.25
CA VAL A 66 19.12 1.60 -0.80
C VAL A 66 19.73 2.36 -1.97
N TYR A 67 19.10 3.43 -2.42
CA TYR A 67 19.61 4.26 -3.51
C TYR A 67 20.99 4.83 -3.19
N GLU A 68 21.26 5.25 -1.96
CA GLU A 68 22.59 5.77 -1.54
C GLU A 68 23.72 4.73 -1.71
N GLN A 69 23.41 3.44 -1.80
CA GLN A 69 24.38 2.35 -1.96
C GLN A 69 24.77 2.10 -3.43
N GLY A 70 24.83 3.15 -4.25
CA GLY A 70 25.32 3.11 -5.63
C GLY A 70 24.28 3.45 -6.72
N GLY A 71 23.15 4.03 -6.32
CA GLY A 71 22.13 4.54 -7.24
C GLY A 71 21.33 3.44 -7.95
N PHE A 72 20.55 3.85 -8.94
CA PHE A 72 19.71 2.93 -9.71
C PHE A 72 20.48 1.85 -10.46
N LYS A 73 21.71 2.12 -10.90
CA LYS A 73 22.51 1.13 -11.65
C LYS A 73 22.92 -0.04 -10.76
N ALA A 74 23.43 0.25 -9.58
CA ALA A 74 23.89 -0.77 -8.64
C ALA A 74 22.71 -1.49 -7.94
N GLN A 75 21.62 -0.78 -7.69
CA GLN A 75 20.49 -1.26 -6.93
C GLN A 75 19.22 -1.46 -7.80
N ALA A 76 19.41 -1.77 -9.10
CA ALA A 76 18.30 -1.88 -10.05
C ALA A 76 17.25 -2.93 -9.62
N ALA A 77 17.68 -4.13 -9.23
CA ALA A 77 16.77 -5.20 -8.87
C ALA A 77 15.98 -4.91 -7.57
N PRO A 78 16.60 -4.53 -6.44
CA PRO A 78 15.87 -4.13 -5.24
C PRO A 78 14.88 -2.99 -5.47
N LEU A 79 15.31 -1.93 -6.17
CA LEU A 79 14.46 -0.78 -6.43
C LEU A 79 13.33 -1.08 -7.42
N ALA A 80 13.54 -1.95 -8.41
CA ALA A 80 12.48 -2.38 -9.32
C ALA A 80 11.39 -3.18 -8.58
N ILE A 81 11.75 -4.09 -7.68
CA ILE A 81 10.81 -4.83 -6.84
C ILE A 81 10.00 -3.85 -5.96
N TYR A 82 10.67 -2.90 -5.33
CA TYR A 82 10.03 -1.86 -4.53
C TYR A 82 9.05 -1.01 -5.36
N ILE A 83 9.45 -0.55 -6.53
CA ILE A 83 8.59 0.26 -7.42
C ILE A 83 7.37 -0.57 -7.85
N THR A 84 7.54 -1.84 -8.21
CA THR A 84 6.44 -2.71 -8.61
C THR A 84 5.42 -2.88 -7.49
N GLN A 85 5.88 -3.13 -6.25
CA GLN A 85 4.95 -3.21 -5.11
C GLN A 85 4.25 -1.88 -4.84
N LEU A 86 4.92 -0.73 -5.03
CA LEU A 86 4.33 0.59 -4.84
C LEU A 86 3.25 0.87 -5.89
N VAL A 87 3.44 0.45 -7.14
CA VAL A 87 2.43 0.53 -8.20
C VAL A 87 1.18 -0.27 -7.83
N LEU A 88 1.34 -1.50 -7.34
CA LEU A 88 0.20 -2.29 -6.86
C LEU A 88 -0.48 -1.62 -5.65
N ASN A 89 0.30 -1.06 -4.73
CA ASN A 89 -0.26 -0.32 -3.59
C ASN A 89 -1.19 0.83 -4.04
N PHE A 90 -0.78 1.59 -5.06
CA PHE A 90 -1.62 2.65 -5.61
C PHE A 90 -2.81 2.10 -6.41
N ALA A 91 -2.66 0.97 -7.11
CA ALA A 91 -3.72 0.32 -7.88
C ALA A 91 -4.83 -0.25 -6.98
N TRP A 92 -4.49 -0.70 -5.77
CA TRP A 92 -5.48 -1.23 -4.83
C TRP A 92 -6.62 -0.25 -4.54
N THR A 93 -6.30 1.02 -4.36
CA THR A 93 -7.26 2.08 -4.03
C THR A 93 -8.41 2.19 -5.06
N PRO A 94 -8.16 2.39 -6.37
CA PRO A 94 -9.25 2.41 -7.35
C PRO A 94 -9.92 1.04 -7.51
N LEU A 95 -9.22 -0.07 -7.40
CA LEU A 95 -9.83 -1.40 -7.48
C LEU A 95 -10.89 -1.61 -6.39
N PHE A 96 -10.56 -1.21 -5.16
CA PHE A 96 -11.44 -1.38 -4.02
C PHE A 96 -12.55 -0.33 -3.96
N PHE A 97 -12.21 0.96 -4.00
CA PHE A 97 -13.13 2.06 -3.73
C PHE A 97 -13.88 2.58 -4.97
N THR A 98 -13.28 2.54 -6.16
CA THR A 98 -13.91 3.08 -7.37
C THR A 98 -14.62 2.00 -8.16
N LEU A 99 -13.96 0.87 -8.36
CA LEU A 99 -14.51 -0.24 -9.13
C LEU A 99 -15.35 -1.21 -8.27
N HIS A 100 -15.26 -1.10 -6.94
CA HIS A 100 -15.94 -1.98 -5.98
C HIS A 100 -15.68 -3.48 -6.23
N ARG A 101 -14.48 -3.80 -6.77
CA ARG A 101 -14.06 -5.15 -7.16
C ARG A 101 -13.21 -5.77 -6.06
N PHE A 102 -13.89 -6.35 -5.05
CA PHE A 102 -13.22 -7.04 -3.94
C PHE A 102 -12.32 -8.19 -4.41
N ASP A 103 -12.73 -8.90 -5.46
CA ASP A 103 -11.98 -9.98 -6.08
C ASP A 103 -10.62 -9.49 -6.61
N LEU A 104 -10.62 -8.46 -7.46
CA LEU A 104 -9.40 -7.87 -8.01
C LEU A 104 -8.54 -7.21 -6.93
N ALA A 105 -9.17 -6.49 -5.99
CA ALA A 105 -8.47 -5.89 -4.86
C ALA A 105 -7.79 -6.94 -3.98
N THR A 106 -8.37 -8.13 -3.82
CA THR A 106 -7.77 -9.25 -3.07
C THR A 106 -6.58 -9.85 -3.82
N VAL A 107 -6.70 -10.04 -5.14
CA VAL A 107 -5.59 -10.54 -5.97
C VAL A 107 -4.41 -9.56 -5.94
N ASP A 108 -4.68 -8.28 -6.18
CA ASP A 108 -3.69 -7.21 -6.14
C ASP A 108 -2.96 -7.16 -4.78
N MET A 109 -3.71 -7.18 -3.69
CA MET A 109 -3.18 -7.16 -2.34
C MET A 109 -2.34 -8.40 -2.00
N THR A 110 -2.71 -9.56 -2.51
CA THR A 110 -1.92 -10.79 -2.33
C THR A 110 -0.58 -10.70 -3.06
N ALA A 111 -0.58 -10.19 -4.30
CA ALA A 111 0.63 -9.95 -5.08
C ALA A 111 1.52 -8.89 -4.40
N MET A 112 0.93 -7.79 -3.97
CA MET A 112 1.61 -6.72 -3.24
C MET A 112 2.25 -7.24 -1.95
N TRP A 113 1.54 -8.07 -1.17
CA TRP A 113 2.05 -8.67 0.07
C TRP A 113 3.31 -9.51 -0.19
N GLY A 114 3.30 -10.34 -1.22
CA GLY A 114 4.49 -11.10 -1.65
C GLY A 114 5.65 -10.20 -2.06
N LEU A 115 5.36 -9.11 -2.78
CA LEU A 115 6.37 -8.14 -3.21
C LEU A 115 6.93 -7.31 -2.04
N ILE A 116 6.16 -7.06 -0.98
CA ILE A 116 6.68 -6.43 0.25
C ILE A 116 7.71 -7.34 0.90
N ILE A 117 7.44 -8.64 1.00
CA ILE A 117 8.42 -9.62 1.52
C ILE A 117 9.67 -9.63 0.64
N ALA A 118 9.51 -9.66 -0.69
CA ALA A 118 10.63 -9.62 -1.62
C ALA A 118 11.44 -8.32 -1.49
N THR A 119 10.76 -7.17 -1.27
CA THR A 119 11.42 -5.88 -1.01
C THR A 119 12.25 -5.96 0.27
N ILE A 120 11.70 -6.48 1.37
CA ILE A 120 12.44 -6.66 2.63
C ILE A 120 13.65 -7.57 2.40
N ALA A 121 13.47 -8.69 1.71
CA ALA A 121 14.53 -9.67 1.45
C ALA A 121 15.67 -9.10 0.61
N THR A 122 15.36 -8.24 -0.37
CA THR A 122 16.36 -7.62 -1.26
C THR A 122 16.98 -6.35 -0.66
N PHE A 123 16.27 -5.62 0.20
CA PHE A 123 16.80 -4.44 0.90
C PHE A 123 17.71 -4.81 2.06
N ARG A 124 17.40 -5.92 2.78
CA ARG A 124 18.17 -6.34 3.96
C ARG A 124 19.67 -6.54 3.72
N PRO A 125 20.14 -7.16 2.63
CA PRO A 125 21.57 -7.25 2.34
C PRO A 125 22.23 -5.89 2.10
N VAL A 126 21.46 -4.88 1.68
CA VAL A 126 21.97 -3.54 1.31
C VAL A 126 22.00 -2.60 2.50
N ILE A 127 20.92 -2.54 3.29
CA ILE A 127 20.74 -1.58 4.38
C ILE A 127 20.58 -2.25 5.77
N GLY A 128 20.85 -3.55 5.87
CA GLY A 128 20.84 -4.27 7.12
C GLY A 128 19.46 -4.27 7.81
N ASN A 129 19.46 -4.11 9.13
CA ASN A 129 18.24 -4.14 9.95
C ASN A 129 17.31 -2.93 9.71
N TRP A 130 17.76 -1.86 9.06
CA TRP A 130 16.90 -0.77 8.64
C TRP A 130 15.76 -1.24 7.74
N ALA A 131 16.00 -2.24 6.88
CA ALA A 131 14.96 -2.83 6.04
C ALA A 131 13.81 -3.40 6.87
N LEU A 132 14.12 -4.13 7.95
CA LEU A 132 13.11 -4.69 8.85
C LEU A 132 12.39 -3.59 9.63
N GLY A 133 13.12 -2.66 10.24
CA GLY A 133 12.53 -1.58 11.05
C GLY A 133 11.56 -0.70 10.27
N LEU A 134 11.87 -0.41 9.01
CA LEU A 134 11.07 0.48 8.17
C LEU A 134 9.91 -0.22 7.43
N LEU A 135 10.10 -1.49 7.02
CA LEU A 135 9.13 -2.18 6.17
C LEU A 135 8.30 -3.25 6.88
N LEU A 136 8.72 -3.76 8.04
CA LEU A 136 7.92 -4.73 8.79
C LEU A 136 6.58 -4.15 9.30
N PRO A 137 6.51 -2.91 9.81
CA PRO A 137 5.22 -2.29 10.14
C PRO A 137 4.28 -2.22 8.94
N TYR A 138 4.82 -1.96 7.74
CA TYR A 138 4.05 -1.97 6.51
C TYR A 138 3.51 -3.36 6.16
N LEU A 139 4.35 -4.40 6.26
CA LEU A 139 3.92 -5.78 6.04
C LEU A 139 2.80 -6.19 7.02
N VAL A 140 2.94 -5.84 8.30
CA VAL A 140 1.91 -6.11 9.33
C VAL A 140 0.60 -5.40 8.99
N TRP A 141 0.66 -4.13 8.61
CA TRP A 141 -0.53 -3.37 8.23
C TRP A 141 -1.23 -3.93 7.00
N VAL A 142 -0.48 -4.31 5.96
CA VAL A 142 -1.05 -4.92 4.74
C VAL A 142 -1.63 -6.30 5.04
N THR A 143 -1.02 -7.09 5.92
CA THR A 143 -1.58 -8.37 6.38
C THR A 143 -2.95 -8.16 7.04
N TYR A 144 -3.05 -7.19 7.92
CA TYR A 144 -4.31 -6.83 8.56
C TYR A 144 -5.35 -6.32 7.54
N ALA A 145 -4.95 -5.42 6.64
CA ALA A 145 -5.82 -4.89 5.59
C ALA A 145 -6.28 -5.98 4.61
N SER A 146 -5.44 -6.99 4.34
CA SER A 146 -5.80 -8.16 3.52
C SER A 146 -6.89 -8.99 4.20
N ALA A 147 -6.73 -9.27 5.49
CA ALA A 147 -7.75 -9.97 6.27
C ALA A 147 -9.09 -9.21 6.25
N LEU A 148 -9.04 -7.88 6.40
CA LEU A 148 -10.23 -7.03 6.34
C LEU A 148 -10.88 -7.06 4.95
N THR A 149 -10.10 -6.96 3.87
CA THR A 149 -10.60 -7.01 2.49
C THR A 149 -11.29 -8.34 2.19
N ILE A 150 -10.67 -9.46 2.59
CA ILE A 150 -11.25 -10.80 2.41
C ILE A 150 -12.55 -10.94 3.22
N TRP A 151 -12.57 -10.44 4.46
CA TRP A 151 -13.77 -10.46 5.29
C TRP A 151 -14.90 -9.65 4.65
N LEU A 152 -14.62 -8.44 4.17
CA LEU A 152 -15.59 -7.59 3.48
C LEU A 152 -16.13 -8.29 2.23
N TRP A 153 -15.27 -8.90 1.43
CA TRP A 153 -15.67 -9.64 0.23
C TRP A 153 -16.67 -10.77 0.54
N ARG A 154 -16.35 -11.57 1.56
CA ARG A 154 -17.19 -12.70 1.96
C ARG A 154 -18.54 -12.30 2.53
N ASN A 155 -18.61 -11.16 3.21
CA ASN A 155 -19.80 -10.72 3.93
C ASN A 155 -20.63 -9.65 3.19
N ASN A 156 -20.16 -9.17 2.05
CA ASN A 156 -20.83 -8.20 1.19
C ASN A 156 -20.89 -8.72 -0.26
N PRO A 157 -21.65 -9.76 -0.56
CA PRO A 157 -21.78 -10.25 -1.93
C PRO A 157 -22.26 -9.11 -2.84
N ALA A 158 -21.66 -9.00 -4.03
CA ALA A 158 -22.08 -8.03 -5.03
C ALA A 158 -23.60 -8.13 -5.20
N LYS A 159 -24.33 -7.03 -5.03
CA LYS A 159 -25.77 -7.02 -5.34
C LYS A 159 -25.87 -7.42 -6.81
N LYS A 160 -26.39 -8.63 -7.08
CA LYS A 160 -26.74 -9.05 -8.44
C LYS A 160 -27.55 -7.92 -9.04
N GLY A 161 -27.01 -7.27 -10.09
CA GLY A 161 -27.63 -6.11 -10.70
C GLY A 161 -29.12 -6.37 -10.92
N LYS A 162 -29.98 -5.49 -10.43
CA LYS A 162 -31.35 -5.40 -10.91
C LYS A 162 -31.23 -5.27 -12.43
N LYS A 163 -31.60 -6.34 -13.17
CA LYS A 163 -31.90 -6.20 -14.59
C LYS A 163 -32.86 -5.01 -14.70
N ARG A 164 -32.43 -3.94 -15.32
CA ARG A 164 -33.38 -2.92 -15.75
C ARG A 164 -34.33 -3.61 -16.72
N ALA A 165 -35.58 -3.79 -16.28
CA ALA A 165 -36.70 -4.14 -17.14
C ALA A 165 -37.01 -2.92 -18.03
#